data_689f58ca040988f77dd83448f2b03478
#
_entry.id   689f58ca040988f77dd83448f2b03478
#
_cell.length_a   1.000
_cell.length_b   1.000
_cell.length_c   1.000
_cell.angle_alpha   90.00
_cell.angle_beta   90.00
_cell.angle_gamma   90.00
#
_symmetry.space_group_name_H-M   'P 1'
#
loop_
_entity.id
_entity.type
_entity.pdbx_description
1 polymer ?
#
loop_
_entity_poly.entity_id
_entity_poly.type
_entity_poly.pdbx_seq_one_letter_code
_entity_poly.pdbx_strand_id
1 'polypeptide(L)'
;MDKEKRVVTYARLGNYDQLENPIEYIVERAKQGEIKTLLVGTLERLCDDPDRRESLIKELTEYGVEIITALDEEKEPRQCAIYNRHSVNDSERLTEMRGKLLTYCKENLGITDYILFEEIGSCLEKREAFDDMVTRIENGEFTDLLVYSIDRLFKPAYSTTKFWKIVKGINDRVDIHVIKNKP
;
A
#
# COMPACT_ATOMS: atom_id res chain seq x y z
N MET A 1 -6.14 -22.97 39.90
CA MET A 1 -5.79 -23.51 38.57
C MET A 1 -5.89 -22.37 37.60
N ASP A 2 -4.74 -21.82 37.20
CA ASP A 2 -4.70 -20.83 36.13
C ASP A 2 -5.25 -21.44 34.85
N LYS A 3 -6.41 -20.97 34.39
CA LYS A 3 -6.88 -21.30 33.05
C LYS A 3 -5.91 -20.60 32.09
N GLU A 4 -5.11 -21.39 31.37
CA GLU A 4 -4.27 -20.87 30.30
C GLU A 4 -5.14 -20.03 29.35
N LYS A 5 -4.91 -18.73 29.33
CA LYS A 5 -5.61 -17.80 28.45
C LYS A 5 -5.15 -18.07 27.01
N ARG A 6 -6.08 -18.40 26.16
CA ARG A 6 -5.79 -18.82 24.76
C ARG A 6 -5.77 -17.62 23.81
N VAL A 7 -4.86 -17.68 22.86
CA VAL A 7 -4.88 -16.82 21.66
C VAL A 7 -5.87 -17.41 20.66
N VAL A 8 -6.81 -16.61 20.20
CA VAL A 8 -7.77 -17.00 19.16
C VAL A 8 -7.45 -16.23 17.90
N THR A 9 -7.23 -16.96 16.81
CA THR A 9 -7.07 -16.38 15.48
C THR A 9 -8.42 -16.36 14.78
N TYR A 10 -8.88 -15.17 14.40
CA TYR A 10 -10.08 -14.99 13.62
C TYR A 10 -9.73 -14.67 12.17
N ALA A 11 -10.08 -15.56 11.24
CA ALA A 11 -9.97 -15.34 9.81
C ALA A 11 -11.36 -15.44 9.18
N ARG A 12 -11.89 -14.33 8.65
CA ARG A 12 -13.11 -14.35 7.81
C ARG A 12 -12.70 -14.81 6.41
N LEU A 13 -12.77 -16.12 6.17
CA LEU A 13 -12.68 -16.71 4.83
C LEU A 13 -14.11 -16.76 4.27
N GLY A 14 -14.34 -16.18 3.10
CA GLY A 14 -15.62 -16.27 2.42
C GLY A 14 -16.02 -17.74 2.24
N ASN A 15 -17.17 -18.18 2.79
CA ASN A 15 -17.74 -19.52 2.84
C ASN A 15 -17.31 -20.39 4.06
N TYR A 16 -17.49 -19.88 5.27
CA TYR A 16 -17.59 -20.74 6.45
C TYR A 16 -19.04 -20.79 6.96
N ASP A 17 -19.80 -21.71 6.40
CA ASP A 17 -21.21 -22.01 6.73
C ASP A 17 -21.40 -22.82 8.04
N GLN A 18 -20.41 -22.88 8.93
CA GLN A 18 -20.49 -23.76 10.10
C GLN A 18 -20.72 -23.04 11.45
N LEU A 19 -20.64 -21.71 11.51
CA LEU A 19 -21.03 -20.95 12.70
C LEU A 19 -22.01 -19.87 12.25
N GLU A 20 -23.24 -19.94 12.72
CA GLU A 20 -24.31 -18.96 12.40
C GLU A 20 -23.92 -17.53 12.79
N ASN A 21 -23.05 -17.35 13.79
CA ASN A 21 -22.51 -16.04 14.15
C ASN A 21 -21.13 -16.14 14.85
N PRO A 22 -20.04 -16.17 14.11
CA PRO A 22 -18.69 -16.33 14.69
C PRO A 22 -18.28 -15.20 15.63
N ILE A 23 -18.80 -13.99 15.46
CA ILE A 23 -18.52 -12.84 16.32
C ILE A 23 -19.17 -13.00 17.68
N GLU A 24 -20.44 -13.40 17.76
CA GLU A 24 -21.14 -13.67 19.02
C GLU A 24 -20.45 -14.78 19.81
N TYR A 25 -19.96 -15.80 19.13
CA TYR A 25 -19.19 -16.85 19.77
C TYR A 25 -17.89 -16.31 20.43
N ILE A 26 -17.17 -15.41 19.75
CA ILE A 26 -15.96 -14.78 20.30
C ILE A 26 -16.30 -13.91 21.53
N VAL A 27 -17.35 -13.09 21.44
CA VAL A 27 -17.80 -12.25 22.54
C VAL A 27 -18.19 -13.08 23.77
N GLU A 28 -18.93 -14.17 23.58
CA GLU A 28 -19.34 -15.05 24.67
C GLU A 28 -18.13 -15.70 25.37
N ARG A 29 -17.14 -16.15 24.60
CA ARG A 29 -15.88 -16.68 25.14
C ARG A 29 -15.03 -15.62 25.85
N ALA A 30 -15.04 -14.38 25.34
CA ALA A 30 -14.39 -13.25 25.98
C ALA A 30 -15.02 -12.95 27.35
N LYS A 31 -16.38 -12.93 27.46
CA LYS A 31 -17.12 -12.79 28.72
C LYS A 31 -16.75 -13.85 29.74
N GLN A 32 -16.50 -15.07 29.29
CA GLN A 32 -16.09 -16.18 30.15
C GLN A 32 -14.59 -16.13 30.56
N GLY A 33 -13.84 -15.11 30.06
CA GLY A 33 -12.41 -14.95 30.31
C GLY A 33 -11.54 -16.02 29.67
N GLU A 34 -12.05 -16.70 28.64
CA GLU A 34 -11.35 -17.78 27.95
C GLU A 34 -10.42 -17.26 26.84
N ILE A 35 -10.63 -16.02 26.39
CA ILE A 35 -9.82 -15.36 25.37
C ILE A 35 -9.03 -14.22 26.00
N LYS A 36 -7.73 -14.17 25.74
CA LYS A 36 -6.85 -13.08 26.16
C LYS A 36 -6.47 -12.19 24.97
N THR A 37 -6.24 -12.80 23.81
CA THR A 37 -5.78 -12.11 22.62
C THR A 37 -6.59 -12.59 21.43
N LEU A 38 -7.09 -11.65 20.64
CA LEU A 38 -7.80 -11.88 19.39
C LEU A 38 -6.92 -11.39 18.24
N LEU A 39 -6.45 -12.31 17.38
CA LEU A 39 -5.68 -11.96 16.19
C LEU A 39 -6.62 -11.90 14.98
N VAL A 40 -6.68 -10.76 14.33
CA VAL A 40 -7.49 -10.53 13.12
C VAL A 40 -6.61 -10.04 11.97
N GLY A 41 -7.00 -10.27 10.73
CA GLY A 41 -6.28 -9.76 9.57
C GLY A 41 -6.30 -8.23 9.51
N THR A 42 -7.48 -7.63 9.56
CA THR A 42 -7.72 -6.18 9.70
C THR A 42 -8.96 -5.97 10.55
N LEU A 43 -9.15 -4.75 11.09
CA LEU A 43 -10.33 -4.43 11.90
C LEU A 43 -11.64 -4.52 11.10
N GLU A 44 -11.62 -4.21 9.80
CA GLU A 44 -12.77 -4.33 8.91
C GLU A 44 -13.28 -5.77 8.80
N ARG A 45 -12.41 -6.75 9.03
CA ARG A 45 -12.81 -8.17 9.03
C ARG A 45 -13.59 -8.58 10.26
N LEU A 46 -13.55 -7.80 11.34
CA LEU A 46 -14.42 -8.02 12.51
C LEU A 46 -15.86 -7.65 12.18
N CYS A 47 -16.08 -6.48 11.59
CA CYS A 47 -17.40 -6.00 11.21
C CYS A 47 -17.28 -4.96 10.09
N ASP A 48 -18.14 -5.09 9.07
CA ASP A 48 -18.15 -4.17 7.93
C ASP A 48 -18.73 -2.79 8.33
N ASP A 49 -19.63 -2.75 9.30
CA ASP A 49 -20.23 -1.53 9.85
C ASP A 49 -19.26 -0.86 10.85
N PRO A 50 -18.83 0.40 10.60
CA PRO A 50 -17.87 1.09 11.44
C PRO A 50 -18.35 1.32 12.89
N ASP A 51 -19.62 1.70 13.07
CA ASP A 51 -20.19 2.02 14.39
C ASP A 51 -20.32 0.75 15.25
N ARG A 52 -20.78 -0.33 14.62
CA ARG A 52 -20.85 -1.65 15.27
C ARG A 52 -19.45 -2.21 15.56
N ARG A 53 -18.48 -1.97 14.68
CA ARG A 53 -17.09 -2.39 14.88
C ARG A 53 -16.46 -1.70 16.09
N GLU A 54 -16.63 -0.37 16.23
CA GLU A 54 -16.13 0.39 17.36
C GLU A 54 -16.74 -0.11 18.67
N SER A 55 -18.06 -0.35 18.69
CA SER A 55 -18.78 -0.91 19.84
C SER A 55 -18.24 -2.29 20.22
N LEU A 56 -17.98 -3.15 19.26
CA LEU A 56 -17.44 -4.50 19.46
C LEU A 56 -16.02 -4.48 20.01
N ILE A 57 -15.16 -3.61 19.49
CA ILE A 57 -13.78 -3.42 19.98
C ILE A 57 -13.82 -2.98 21.45
N LYS A 58 -14.66 -2.02 21.78
CA LYS A 58 -14.84 -1.54 23.15
C LYS A 58 -15.31 -2.67 24.08
N GLU A 59 -16.32 -3.42 23.69
CA GLU A 59 -16.87 -4.56 24.45
C GLU A 59 -15.79 -5.63 24.70
N LEU A 60 -15.03 -6.04 23.70
CA LEU A 60 -13.95 -7.02 23.84
C LEU A 60 -12.83 -6.52 24.74
N THR A 61 -12.49 -5.22 24.65
CA THR A 61 -11.47 -4.60 25.49
C THR A 61 -11.93 -4.54 26.97
N GLU A 62 -13.21 -4.28 27.22
CA GLU A 62 -13.79 -4.31 28.58
C GLU A 62 -13.73 -5.72 29.21
N TYR A 63 -13.78 -6.78 28.41
CA TYR A 63 -13.53 -8.16 28.88
C TYR A 63 -12.04 -8.51 28.98
N GLY A 64 -11.15 -7.56 28.76
CA GLY A 64 -9.71 -7.73 28.86
C GLY A 64 -9.10 -8.51 27.70
N VAL A 65 -9.72 -8.48 26.54
CA VAL A 65 -9.20 -9.05 25.30
C VAL A 65 -8.33 -8.01 24.59
N GLU A 66 -7.09 -8.36 24.34
CA GLU A 66 -6.19 -7.61 23.48
C GLU A 66 -6.47 -7.96 22.00
N ILE A 67 -6.73 -6.95 21.16
CA ILE A 67 -6.96 -7.16 19.74
C ILE A 67 -5.67 -6.81 19.00
N ILE A 68 -5.13 -7.78 18.27
CA ILE A 68 -3.93 -7.62 17.44
C ILE A 68 -4.35 -7.79 15.99
N THR A 69 -4.02 -6.81 15.16
CA THR A 69 -4.23 -6.88 13.71
C THR A 69 -2.96 -7.39 13.04
N ALA A 70 -3.08 -8.49 12.29
CA ALA A 70 -1.94 -9.13 11.62
C ALA A 70 -1.47 -8.33 10.38
N LEU A 71 -2.30 -7.38 9.90
CA LEU A 71 -2.01 -6.53 8.74
C LEU A 71 -1.86 -5.04 9.12
N ASP A 72 -2.07 -4.68 10.38
CA ASP A 72 -1.52 -3.44 10.95
C ASP A 72 -0.07 -3.70 11.39
N GLU A 73 0.73 -4.30 10.52
CA GLU A 73 2.14 -3.92 10.52
C GLU A 73 2.13 -2.39 10.53
N GLU A 74 2.85 -1.75 11.44
CA GLU A 74 3.22 -0.35 11.29
C GLU A 74 3.56 -0.21 9.82
N LYS A 75 2.65 0.43 9.03
CA LYS A 75 2.93 0.63 7.61
C LYS A 75 4.24 1.37 7.63
N GLU A 76 5.30 0.69 7.24
CA GLU A 76 6.59 1.35 7.08
C GLU A 76 6.31 2.67 6.37
N PRO A 77 6.84 3.79 6.86
CA PRO A 77 6.47 5.09 6.33
C PRO A 77 6.60 5.04 4.81
N ARG A 78 5.47 5.16 4.11
CA ARG A 78 5.44 5.06 2.66
C ARG A 78 6.24 6.20 2.09
N GLN A 79 7.27 5.88 1.30
CA GLN A 79 8.07 6.84 0.58
C GLN A 79 7.88 6.64 -0.92
N CYS A 80 7.48 7.71 -1.61
CA CYS A 80 7.14 7.66 -3.02
C CYS A 80 8.26 8.24 -3.90
N ALA A 81 8.73 7.46 -4.87
CA ALA A 81 9.50 7.99 -5.98
C ALA A 81 8.53 8.59 -7.01
N ILE A 82 8.62 9.88 -7.29
CA ILE A 82 7.81 10.54 -8.33
C ILE A 82 8.70 10.79 -9.54
N TYR A 83 8.36 10.18 -10.68
CA TYR A 83 9.13 10.37 -11.90
C TYR A 83 8.38 11.22 -12.92
N ASN A 84 8.97 12.37 -13.26
CA ASN A 84 8.42 13.34 -14.20
C ASN A 84 9.40 13.59 -15.37
N ARG A 85 9.05 13.12 -16.56
CA ARG A 85 9.88 13.31 -17.76
C ARG A 85 9.12 14.03 -18.86
N HIS A 86 9.78 15.01 -19.45
CA HIS A 86 9.31 15.69 -20.64
C HIS A 86 10.29 15.58 -21.81
N SER A 87 9.80 15.37 -23.05
CA SER A 87 10.64 15.21 -24.24
C SER A 87 11.09 16.52 -24.88
N VAL A 88 10.51 17.63 -24.48
CA VAL A 88 10.77 18.96 -25.00
C VAL A 88 11.06 19.89 -23.83
N ASN A 89 11.94 20.87 -24.04
CA ASN A 89 12.21 21.92 -23.06
C ASN A 89 11.02 22.89 -22.96
N ASP A 90 9.97 22.41 -22.32
CA ASP A 90 8.72 23.14 -22.06
C ASP A 90 8.52 23.19 -20.53
N SER A 91 9.02 24.28 -19.95
CA SER A 91 9.00 24.47 -18.50
C SER A 91 7.59 24.59 -17.92
N GLU A 92 6.64 25.11 -18.71
CA GLU A 92 5.24 25.25 -18.26
C GLU A 92 4.59 23.88 -18.13
N ARG A 93 4.76 23.00 -19.13
CA ARG A 93 4.25 21.64 -19.08
C ARG A 93 4.90 20.78 -18.02
N LEU A 94 6.21 20.94 -17.81
CA LEU A 94 6.91 20.23 -16.74
C LEU A 94 6.33 20.63 -15.38
N THR A 95 6.10 21.93 -15.19
CA THR A 95 5.52 22.46 -13.94
C THR A 95 4.07 22.01 -13.75
N GLU A 96 3.25 22.04 -14.80
CA GLU A 96 1.86 21.54 -14.75
C GLU A 96 1.81 20.04 -14.38
N MET A 97 2.67 19.22 -15.01
CA MET A 97 2.73 17.80 -14.73
C MET A 97 3.23 17.50 -13.32
N ARG A 98 4.22 18.24 -12.85
CA ARG A 98 4.69 18.20 -11.47
C ARG A 98 3.52 18.46 -10.50
N GLY A 99 2.75 19.52 -10.73
CA GLY A 99 1.59 19.83 -9.90
C GLY A 99 0.59 18.68 -9.83
N LYS A 100 0.24 18.08 -10.97
CA LYS A 100 -0.68 16.93 -11.03
C LYS A 100 -0.15 15.70 -10.27
N LEU A 101 1.14 15.41 -10.41
CA LEU A 101 1.79 14.30 -9.71
C LEU A 101 1.79 14.52 -8.19
N LEU A 102 2.17 15.71 -7.73
CA LEU A 102 2.20 16.03 -6.30
C LEU A 102 0.81 16.01 -5.66
N THR A 103 -0.18 16.59 -6.34
CA THR A 103 -1.58 16.54 -5.89
C THR A 103 -2.07 15.10 -5.77
N TYR A 104 -1.82 14.28 -6.79
CA TYR A 104 -2.23 12.88 -6.76
C TYR A 104 -1.54 12.08 -5.64
N CYS A 105 -0.23 12.29 -5.45
CA CYS A 105 0.53 11.64 -4.38
C CYS A 105 -0.08 11.93 -3.01
N LYS A 106 -0.40 13.21 -2.74
CA LYS A 106 -0.95 13.64 -1.47
C LYS A 106 -2.42 13.25 -1.29
N GLU A 107 -3.28 13.53 -2.28
CA GLU A 107 -4.73 13.43 -2.13
C GLU A 107 -5.27 12.02 -2.41
N ASN A 108 -4.68 11.30 -3.36
CA ASN A 108 -5.14 9.97 -3.74
C ASN A 108 -4.35 8.84 -3.06
N LEU A 109 -3.05 9.00 -2.88
CA LEU A 109 -2.22 7.98 -2.23
C LEU A 109 -2.04 8.22 -0.73
N GLY A 110 -2.29 9.44 -0.24
CA GLY A 110 -2.07 9.81 1.16
C GLY A 110 -0.59 9.84 1.55
N ILE A 111 0.34 9.92 0.57
CA ILE A 111 1.77 9.90 0.81
C ILE A 111 2.30 11.34 0.82
N THR A 112 2.97 11.72 1.91
CA THR A 112 3.57 13.05 2.07
C THR A 112 5.09 13.04 1.98
N ASP A 113 5.72 11.86 2.15
CA ASP A 113 7.15 11.68 1.97
C ASP A 113 7.43 11.18 0.54
N TYR A 114 8.09 12.03 -0.26
CA TYR A 114 8.39 11.72 -1.64
C TYR A 114 9.70 12.35 -2.11
N ILE A 115 10.28 11.74 -3.13
CA ILE A 115 11.42 12.30 -3.87
C ILE A 115 11.03 12.44 -5.33
N LEU A 116 11.27 13.64 -5.88
CA LEU A 116 10.94 13.99 -7.25
C LEU A 116 12.17 13.82 -8.16
N PHE A 117 12.06 12.94 -9.15
CA PHE A 117 13.04 12.71 -10.20
C PHE A 117 12.55 13.35 -11.49
N GLU A 118 13.21 14.41 -11.94
CA GLU A 118 12.80 15.14 -13.14
C GLU A 118 13.90 15.13 -14.19
N GLU A 119 13.51 14.91 -15.42
CA GLU A 119 14.42 15.06 -16.56
C GLU A 119 13.72 15.60 -17.81
N ILE A 120 14.49 16.34 -18.60
CA ILE A 120 14.09 16.81 -19.91
C ILE A 120 14.99 16.12 -20.92
N GLY A 121 14.39 15.48 -21.91
CA GLY A 121 15.16 14.82 -22.95
C GLY A 121 14.46 13.64 -23.59
N SER A 122 15.08 13.12 -24.64
CA SER A 122 14.64 11.92 -25.32
C SER A 122 14.90 10.69 -24.46
N CYS A 123 14.05 9.67 -24.58
CA CYS A 123 14.31 8.37 -23.96
C CYS A 123 15.52 7.62 -24.57
N LEU A 124 16.14 8.18 -25.59
CA LEU A 124 17.36 7.66 -26.26
C LEU A 124 18.63 8.27 -25.69
N GLU A 125 18.52 9.34 -24.91
CA GLU A 125 19.63 10.02 -24.26
C GLU A 125 19.91 9.38 -22.90
N LYS A 126 21.04 9.77 -22.29
CA LYS A 126 21.38 9.38 -20.93
C LYS A 126 20.29 9.88 -19.97
N ARG A 127 19.80 8.98 -19.14
CA ARG A 127 18.67 9.23 -18.25
C ARG A 127 19.14 9.20 -16.79
N GLU A 128 19.88 10.22 -16.38
CA GLU A 128 20.52 10.24 -15.06
C GLU A 128 19.50 10.17 -13.92
N ALA A 129 18.40 10.93 -14.02
CA ALA A 129 17.36 10.92 -13.00
C ALA A 129 16.62 9.57 -12.93
N PHE A 130 16.42 8.91 -14.09
CA PHE A 130 15.83 7.58 -14.13
C PHE A 130 16.77 6.52 -13.55
N ASP A 131 18.05 6.57 -13.90
CA ASP A 131 19.04 5.60 -13.43
C ASP A 131 19.26 5.74 -11.91
N ASP A 132 19.27 6.97 -11.38
CA ASP A 132 19.32 7.23 -9.94
C ASP A 132 18.07 6.69 -9.23
N MET A 133 16.89 7.01 -9.74
CA MET A 133 15.62 6.48 -9.22
C MET A 133 15.62 4.94 -9.16
N VAL A 134 16.01 4.26 -10.25
CA VAL A 134 16.05 2.79 -10.29
C VAL A 134 17.03 2.24 -9.26
N THR A 135 18.22 2.82 -9.14
CA THR A 135 19.22 2.40 -8.16
C THR A 135 18.68 2.50 -6.73
N ARG A 136 17.98 3.58 -6.40
CA ARG A 136 17.41 3.80 -5.08
C ARG A 136 16.19 2.91 -4.80
N ILE A 137 15.39 2.57 -5.83
CA ILE A 137 14.35 1.54 -5.72
C ILE A 137 15.00 0.16 -5.46
N GLU A 138 16.09 -0.17 -6.14
CA GLU A 138 16.81 -1.42 -5.93
C GLU A 138 17.40 -1.52 -4.51
N ASN A 139 17.77 -0.40 -3.91
CA ASN A 139 18.23 -0.30 -2.52
C ASN A 139 17.08 -0.37 -1.49
N GLY A 140 15.82 -0.39 -1.93
CA GLY A 140 14.66 -0.48 -1.04
C GLY A 140 14.28 0.85 -0.38
N GLU A 141 14.69 2.00 -0.96
CA GLU A 141 14.40 3.33 -0.39
C GLU A 141 12.94 3.77 -0.59
N PHE A 142 12.20 3.13 -1.50
CA PHE A 142 10.84 3.50 -1.84
C PHE A 142 9.89 2.32 -1.72
N THR A 143 8.66 2.61 -1.35
CA THR A 143 7.51 1.68 -1.36
C THR A 143 6.64 1.88 -2.58
N ASP A 144 6.65 3.07 -3.17
CA ASP A 144 5.76 3.49 -4.24
C ASP A 144 6.52 4.21 -5.36
N LEU A 145 6.08 4.01 -6.60
CA LEU A 145 6.52 4.76 -7.77
C LEU A 145 5.33 5.40 -8.46
N LEU A 146 5.31 6.73 -8.55
CA LEU A 146 4.25 7.48 -9.22
C LEU A 146 4.75 8.08 -10.52
N VAL A 147 4.00 7.83 -11.61
CA VAL A 147 4.26 8.39 -12.93
C VAL A 147 2.98 8.93 -13.56
N TYR A 148 3.09 9.93 -14.42
CA TYR A 148 1.91 10.44 -15.12
C TYR A 148 1.31 9.41 -16.09
N SER A 149 2.16 8.74 -16.88
CA SER A 149 1.77 7.66 -17.78
C SER A 149 2.95 6.72 -17.99
N ILE A 150 2.68 5.46 -18.30
CA ILE A 150 3.71 4.42 -18.41
C ILE A 150 4.72 4.70 -19.56
N ASP A 151 4.31 5.41 -20.60
CA ASP A 151 5.19 5.82 -21.69
C ASP A 151 6.25 6.86 -21.28
N ARG A 152 6.11 7.46 -20.10
CA ARG A 152 7.15 8.32 -19.51
C ARG A 152 8.31 7.52 -18.96
N LEU A 153 8.02 6.35 -18.39
CA LEU A 153 9.08 5.41 -18.03
C LEU A 153 9.73 4.80 -19.27
N PHE A 154 8.93 4.47 -20.29
CA PHE A 154 9.36 3.65 -21.42
C PHE A 154 8.66 4.01 -22.74
N LYS A 155 9.38 3.87 -23.86
CA LYS A 155 8.75 3.79 -25.18
C LYS A 155 8.58 2.32 -25.59
N PRO A 156 7.37 1.89 -25.98
CA PRO A 156 7.10 0.51 -26.40
C PRO A 156 7.99 0.00 -27.54
N ALA A 157 8.51 0.92 -28.40
CA ALA A 157 9.36 0.59 -29.54
C ALA A 157 10.76 0.06 -29.14
N TYR A 158 11.15 0.15 -27.89
CA TYR A 158 12.46 -0.27 -27.39
C TYR A 158 12.36 -1.40 -26.36
N SER A 159 11.41 -2.31 -26.54
CA SER A 159 11.21 -3.48 -25.67
C SER A 159 12.34 -4.50 -25.84
N THR A 160 13.52 -4.15 -25.37
CA THR A 160 14.62 -5.11 -25.23
C THR A 160 14.44 -5.95 -23.97
N THR A 161 15.03 -7.14 -23.95
CA THR A 161 15.05 -8.02 -22.76
C THR A 161 15.55 -7.31 -21.50
N LYS A 162 16.48 -6.35 -21.66
CA LYS A 162 17.02 -5.52 -20.57
C LYS A 162 15.92 -4.61 -19.97
N PHE A 163 15.09 -4.03 -20.80
CA PHE A 163 13.97 -3.20 -20.43
C PHE A 163 12.96 -3.97 -19.53
N TRP A 164 12.51 -5.14 -19.98
CA TRP A 164 11.56 -5.96 -19.21
C TRP A 164 12.12 -6.43 -17.88
N LYS A 165 13.43 -6.65 -17.78
CA LYS A 165 14.09 -6.96 -16.52
C LYS A 165 14.02 -5.79 -15.55
N ILE A 166 14.25 -4.56 -16.02
CA ILE A 166 14.14 -3.34 -15.17
C ILE A 166 12.70 -3.15 -14.71
N VAL A 167 11.72 -3.22 -15.63
CA VAL A 167 10.29 -3.07 -15.26
C VAL A 167 9.86 -4.10 -14.24
N LYS A 168 10.23 -5.36 -14.46
CA LYS A 168 9.91 -6.42 -13.53
C LYS A 168 10.59 -6.19 -12.17
N GLY A 169 11.86 -5.84 -12.17
CA GLY A 169 12.60 -5.53 -10.94
C GLY A 169 12.00 -4.37 -10.15
N ILE A 170 11.51 -3.33 -10.84
CA ILE A 170 10.79 -2.23 -10.20
C ILE A 170 9.44 -2.72 -9.64
N ASN A 171 8.64 -3.41 -10.45
CA ASN A 171 7.31 -3.86 -10.04
C ASN A 171 7.32 -4.89 -8.90
N ASP A 172 8.40 -5.66 -8.77
CA ASP A 172 8.57 -6.62 -7.67
C ASP A 172 8.98 -5.92 -6.34
N ARG A 173 9.32 -4.62 -6.36
CA ARG A 173 9.84 -3.86 -5.21
C ARG A 173 8.97 -2.71 -4.75
N VAL A 174 8.24 -2.08 -5.66
CA VAL A 174 7.39 -0.92 -5.38
C VAL A 174 6.03 -1.05 -6.07
N ASP A 175 5.02 -0.43 -5.46
CA ASP A 175 3.70 -0.28 -6.07
C ASP A 175 3.74 0.84 -7.12
N ILE A 176 3.41 0.50 -8.38
CA ILE A 176 3.46 1.46 -9.50
C ILE A 176 2.09 2.11 -9.70
N HIS A 177 2.04 3.43 -9.51
CA HIS A 177 0.85 4.25 -9.72
C HIS A 177 0.95 5.07 -11.01
N VAL A 178 -0.12 5.07 -11.81
CA VAL A 178 -0.20 5.75 -13.10
C VAL A 178 -1.43 6.65 -13.12
N ILE A 179 -1.25 7.98 -13.28
CA ILE A 179 -2.37 8.94 -13.30
C ILE A 179 -3.21 8.77 -14.56
N LYS A 180 -2.55 8.66 -15.72
CA LYS A 180 -3.21 8.53 -17.01
C LYS A 180 -2.98 7.14 -17.60
N ASN A 181 -3.93 6.24 -17.37
CA ASN A 181 -4.01 5.03 -18.18
C ASN A 181 -4.44 5.42 -19.60
N LYS A 182 -3.63 5.07 -20.62
CA LYS A 182 -4.12 5.11 -21.99
C LYS A 182 -5.21 4.06 -22.14
N PRO A 183 -6.35 4.41 -22.77
CA PRO A 183 -7.33 3.41 -23.18
C PRO A 183 -6.72 2.44 -24.18
#